data_44f3b721700c77610c7aed7f567346b8
#
_entry.id   44f3b721700c77610c7aed7f567346b8
#
_cell.length_a   1.000
_cell.length_b   1.000
_cell.length_c   1.000
_cell.angle_alpha   90.00
_cell.angle_beta   90.00
_cell.angle_gamma   90.00
#
_symmetry.space_group_name_H-M   'P 1'
#
loop_
_entity.id
_entity.type
_entity.pdbx_description
1 polymer ?
#
loop_
_entity_poly.entity_id
_entity_poly.type
_entity_poly.pdbx_seq_one_letter_code
_entity_poly.pdbx_strand_id
1 'polypeptide(L)'
;MAAFALPQAWPFCWWVAVAIDHCSRRILGFAVFRRQPKSVAVRGFLERLVHRMGQRPRYLVTDQGRQFVAGEFKRWCRRRGIRQRFGAVGKYGSLAVIERCIRTLKNECTRRLIVVPYRLAAMEEEFGFYFSWYNGHRPHTRVRGATPDEIYYRWRPAIRAPRFEPRPRWPRPSPCASPQTIVRGQPGGKLDLVVRYQRGRRHLPAVTIRPAA
;
A
#
# COMPACT_ATOMS: atom_id res chain seq x y z
N MET A 1 -4.79 8.32 -6.05
CA MET A 1 -4.02 9.00 -4.99
C MET A 1 -4.98 9.73 -4.09
N ALA A 2 -4.82 9.65 -2.78
CA ALA A 2 -5.64 10.37 -1.83
C ALA A 2 -4.73 11.02 -0.78
N ALA A 3 -5.05 12.24 -0.35
CA ALA A 3 -4.48 12.86 0.82
C ALA A 3 -5.49 12.76 1.96
N PHE A 4 -5.07 12.31 3.12
CA PHE A 4 -5.94 12.12 4.26
C PHE A 4 -5.27 12.56 5.57
N ALA A 5 -6.10 12.93 6.54
CA ALA A 5 -5.66 13.20 7.88
C ALA A 5 -5.51 11.89 8.64
N LEU A 6 -4.38 11.71 9.29
CA LEU A 6 -4.24 10.67 10.30
C LEU A 6 -4.80 11.24 11.61
N PRO A 7 -5.92 10.68 12.12
CA PRO A 7 -6.39 11.09 13.42
C PRO A 7 -5.36 10.68 14.47
N GLN A 8 -4.80 11.66 15.13
CA GLN A 8 -3.93 11.51 16.27
C GLN A 8 -4.57 12.16 17.47
N ALA A 9 -4.12 11.79 18.65
CA ALA A 9 -4.52 12.50 19.85
C ALA A 9 -4.23 14.00 19.65
N TRP A 10 -5.31 14.81 19.82
CA TRP A 10 -5.18 16.26 19.81
C TRP A 10 -3.93 16.71 20.60
N PRO A 11 -3.14 17.70 20.16
CA PRO A 11 -3.46 18.69 19.13
C PRO A 11 -2.85 18.42 17.73
N PHE A 12 -2.30 17.26 17.45
CA PHE A 12 -1.52 17.03 16.22
C PHE A 12 -2.23 16.10 15.23
N CYS A 13 -2.21 16.53 13.99
CA CYS A 13 -2.72 15.78 12.88
C CYS A 13 -1.70 15.79 11.73
N TRP A 14 -1.25 14.62 11.31
CA TRP A 14 -0.43 14.47 10.12
C TRP A 14 -1.29 14.22 8.90
N TRP A 15 -0.99 14.94 7.82
CA TRP A 15 -1.59 14.70 6.51
C TRP A 15 -0.62 13.92 5.64
N VAL A 16 -1.09 12.89 4.98
CA VAL A 16 -0.24 12.03 4.14
C VAL A 16 -0.84 11.91 2.75
N ALA A 17 -0.05 12.24 1.73
CA ALA A 17 -0.37 11.91 0.35
C ALA A 17 0.35 10.62 -0.03
N VAL A 18 -0.38 9.68 -0.61
CA VAL A 18 0.17 8.39 -1.06
C VAL A 18 -0.16 8.19 -2.53
N ALA A 19 0.83 7.80 -3.31
CA ALA A 19 0.66 7.34 -4.68
C ALA A 19 0.88 5.82 -4.74
N ILE A 20 -0.10 5.09 -5.25
CA ILE A 20 -0.08 3.63 -5.34
C ILE A 20 -0.30 3.19 -6.79
N ASP A 21 0.44 2.17 -7.22
CA ASP A 21 0.16 1.51 -8.49
C ASP A 21 -1.08 0.62 -8.37
N HIS A 22 -2.00 0.79 -9.31
CA HIS A 22 -3.29 0.10 -9.26
C HIS A 22 -3.17 -1.40 -9.52
N CYS A 23 -2.20 -1.84 -10.29
CA CYS A 23 -2.01 -3.24 -10.65
C CYS A 23 -1.26 -4.01 -9.55
N SER A 24 -0.05 -3.60 -9.25
CA SER A 24 0.83 -4.27 -8.30
C SER A 24 0.51 -3.98 -6.84
N ARG A 25 -0.23 -2.91 -6.54
CA ARG A 25 -0.46 -2.37 -5.19
C ARG A 25 0.79 -1.75 -4.57
N ARG A 26 1.83 -1.54 -5.36
CA ARG A 26 3.06 -0.92 -4.90
C ARG A 26 2.84 0.54 -4.55
N ILE A 27 3.30 0.96 -3.40
CA ILE A 27 3.36 2.37 -3.04
C ILE A 27 4.56 2.97 -3.76
N LEU A 28 4.27 3.85 -4.72
CA LEU A 28 5.27 4.50 -5.57
C LEU A 28 5.95 5.65 -4.86
N GLY A 29 5.24 6.27 -3.92
CA GLY A 29 5.75 7.34 -3.11
C GLY A 29 4.71 7.92 -2.17
N PHE A 30 5.19 8.72 -1.24
CA PHE A 30 4.37 9.43 -0.27
C PHE A 30 4.97 10.79 0.06
N ALA A 31 4.18 11.64 0.67
CA ALA A 31 4.61 12.90 1.28
C ALA A 31 3.80 13.17 2.55
N VAL A 32 4.45 13.70 3.57
CA VAL A 32 3.84 14.03 4.86
C VAL A 32 3.74 15.54 5.01
N PHE A 33 2.63 16.01 5.59
CA PHE A 33 2.38 17.44 5.77
C PHE A 33 1.82 17.69 7.17
N ARG A 34 2.22 18.81 7.77
CA ARG A 34 1.68 19.27 9.06
C ARG A 34 0.27 19.83 8.96
N ARG A 35 -0.11 20.34 7.79
CA ARG A 35 -1.42 20.92 7.49
C ARG A 35 -1.98 20.29 6.23
N GLN A 36 -3.29 20.42 6.03
CA GLN A 36 -3.93 19.94 4.81
C GLN A 36 -3.22 20.51 3.56
N PRO A 37 -2.70 19.65 2.68
CA PRO A 37 -1.94 20.12 1.55
C PRO A 37 -2.83 20.82 0.52
N LYS A 38 -2.38 21.98 0.06
CA LYS A 38 -2.96 22.68 -1.09
C LYS A 38 -2.60 21.96 -2.39
N SER A 39 -3.32 22.28 -3.47
CA SER A 39 -3.08 21.72 -4.81
C SER A 39 -1.61 21.82 -5.26
N VAL A 40 -0.96 22.94 -4.97
CA VAL A 40 0.47 23.16 -5.30
C VAL A 40 1.38 22.14 -4.62
N ALA A 41 1.15 21.86 -3.33
CA ALA A 41 1.97 20.92 -2.57
C ALA A 41 1.79 19.47 -3.09
N VAL A 42 0.56 19.09 -3.40
CA VAL A 42 0.25 17.78 -3.98
C VAL A 42 0.86 17.65 -5.37
N ARG A 43 0.76 18.67 -6.19
CA ARG A 43 1.40 18.72 -7.51
C ARG A 43 2.92 18.57 -7.40
N GLY A 44 3.57 19.34 -6.50
CA GLY A 44 5.00 19.23 -6.28
C GLY A 44 5.46 17.84 -5.83
N PHE A 45 4.66 17.17 -5.00
CA PHE A 45 4.90 15.78 -4.65
C PHE A 45 4.85 14.86 -5.89
N LEU A 46 3.81 14.98 -6.70
CA LEU A 46 3.66 14.17 -7.92
C LEU A 46 4.74 14.45 -8.95
N GLU A 47 5.16 15.70 -9.09
CA GLU A 47 6.25 16.12 -9.98
C GLU A 47 7.55 15.39 -9.62
N ARG A 48 7.94 15.46 -8.35
CA ARG A 48 9.12 14.74 -7.84
C ARG A 48 9.01 13.24 -8.03
N LEU A 49 7.81 12.69 -7.84
CA LEU A 49 7.57 11.26 -8.02
C LEU A 49 7.74 10.85 -9.49
N VAL A 50 7.13 11.56 -10.43
CA VAL A 50 7.25 11.30 -11.89
C VAL A 50 8.71 11.43 -12.33
N HIS A 51 9.42 12.43 -11.86
CA HIS A 51 10.84 12.61 -12.16
C HIS A 51 11.67 11.42 -11.66
N ARG A 52 11.47 10.99 -10.41
CA ARG A 52 12.19 9.84 -9.81
C ARG A 52 11.90 8.52 -10.50
N MET A 53 10.67 8.34 -10.99
CA MET A 53 10.28 7.13 -11.71
C MET A 53 10.81 7.08 -13.16
N GLY A 54 11.31 8.18 -13.71
CA GLY A 54 11.74 8.29 -15.10
C GLY A 54 10.62 8.12 -16.13
N GLN A 55 9.40 7.89 -15.67
CA GLN A 55 8.24 7.69 -16.53
C GLN A 55 6.97 8.29 -15.93
N ARG A 56 6.10 8.78 -16.80
CA ARG A 56 4.80 9.32 -16.40
C ARG A 56 3.72 8.25 -16.39
N PRO A 57 2.76 8.28 -15.46
CA PRO A 57 1.61 7.41 -15.51
C PRO A 57 0.68 7.83 -16.65
N ARG A 58 0.09 6.86 -17.35
CA ARG A 58 -0.94 7.13 -18.35
C ARG A 58 -2.20 7.69 -17.73
N TYR A 59 -2.57 7.19 -16.57
CA TYR A 59 -3.77 7.60 -15.82
C TYR A 59 -3.43 7.91 -14.38
N LEU A 60 -4.06 8.97 -13.86
CA LEU A 60 -4.04 9.33 -12.45
C LEU A 60 -5.47 9.30 -11.94
N VAL A 61 -5.78 8.37 -11.04
CA VAL A 61 -7.09 8.26 -10.41
C VAL A 61 -7.06 8.99 -9.08
N THR A 62 -7.97 9.93 -8.89
CA THR A 62 -8.10 10.73 -7.66
C THR A 62 -9.55 10.77 -7.21
N ASP A 63 -9.77 11.14 -5.96
CA ASP A 63 -11.08 11.61 -5.52
C ASP A 63 -11.38 13.02 -6.09
N GLN A 64 -12.56 13.54 -5.74
CA GLN A 64 -12.97 14.89 -6.13
C GLN A 64 -12.56 15.95 -5.07
N GLY A 65 -11.52 15.68 -4.28
CA GLY A 65 -11.00 16.64 -3.33
C GLY A 65 -10.58 17.96 -3.98
N ARG A 66 -10.77 19.07 -3.27
CA ARG A 66 -10.49 20.43 -3.78
C ARG A 66 -9.12 20.56 -4.41
N GLN A 67 -8.10 19.90 -3.87
CA GLN A 67 -6.74 19.89 -4.38
C GLN A 67 -6.60 19.27 -5.78
N PHE A 68 -7.51 18.36 -6.17
CA PHE A 68 -7.48 17.63 -7.44
C PHE A 68 -8.41 18.23 -8.50
N VAL A 69 -9.47 18.93 -8.09
CA VAL A 69 -10.39 19.59 -9.02
C VAL A 69 -9.90 20.97 -9.45
N ALA A 70 -8.93 21.53 -8.76
CA ALA A 70 -8.36 22.83 -9.06
C ALA A 70 -7.87 22.92 -10.52
N GLY A 71 -8.18 24.03 -11.20
CA GLY A 71 -7.83 24.23 -12.59
C GLY A 71 -6.32 24.11 -12.88
N GLU A 72 -5.47 24.54 -11.95
CA GLU A 72 -4.01 24.40 -12.03
C GLU A 72 -3.56 22.93 -12.03
N PHE A 73 -4.22 22.08 -11.22
CA PHE A 73 -3.92 20.66 -11.18
C PHE A 73 -4.28 19.98 -12.50
N LYS A 74 -5.46 20.30 -13.05
CA LYS A 74 -5.91 19.79 -14.35
C LYS A 74 -4.99 20.25 -15.48
N ARG A 75 -4.55 21.52 -15.47
CA ARG A 75 -3.57 22.04 -16.44
C ARG A 75 -2.23 21.32 -16.35
N TRP A 76 -1.76 21.06 -15.14
CA TRP A 76 -0.54 20.31 -14.92
C TRP A 76 -0.64 18.88 -15.48
N CYS A 77 -1.71 18.15 -15.19
CA CYS A 77 -1.95 16.82 -15.75
C CYS A 77 -1.91 16.84 -17.29
N ARG A 78 -2.60 17.81 -17.92
CA ARG A 78 -2.61 17.96 -19.39
C ARG A 78 -1.21 18.22 -19.96
N ARG A 79 -0.45 19.14 -19.38
CA ARG A 79 0.94 19.44 -19.83
C ARG A 79 1.85 18.21 -19.73
N ARG A 80 1.65 17.37 -18.74
CA ARG A 80 2.41 16.12 -18.56
C ARG A 80 1.86 14.94 -19.35
N GLY A 81 0.77 15.13 -20.09
CA GLY A 81 0.11 14.06 -20.84
C GLY A 81 -0.49 12.98 -19.93
N ILE A 82 -0.84 13.33 -18.70
CA ILE A 82 -1.47 12.44 -17.71
C ILE A 82 -2.98 12.60 -17.81
N ARG A 83 -3.69 11.51 -18.06
CA ARG A 83 -5.15 11.51 -18.06
C ARG A 83 -5.68 11.38 -16.64
N GLN A 84 -6.20 12.48 -16.10
CA GLN A 84 -6.86 12.45 -14.79
C GLN A 84 -8.21 11.79 -14.89
N ARG A 85 -8.51 10.87 -13.98
CA ARG A 85 -9.81 10.23 -13.80
C ARG A 85 -10.28 10.41 -12.37
N PHE A 86 -11.53 10.76 -12.20
CA PHE A 86 -12.16 10.79 -10.88
C PHE A 86 -12.79 9.44 -10.58
N GLY A 87 -12.54 8.92 -9.38
CA GLY A 87 -13.23 7.75 -8.90
C GLY A 87 -14.70 8.06 -8.65
N ALA A 88 -15.59 7.13 -9.01
CA ALA A 88 -17.01 7.28 -8.75
C ALA A 88 -17.27 7.20 -7.23
N VAL A 89 -17.99 8.18 -6.71
CA VAL A 89 -18.47 8.18 -5.32
C VAL A 89 -19.49 7.05 -5.17
N GLY A 90 -19.34 6.22 -4.15
CA GLY A 90 -20.29 5.16 -3.81
C GLY A 90 -20.24 3.89 -4.69
N LYS A 91 -19.34 3.80 -5.68
CA LYS A 91 -19.14 2.58 -6.48
C LYS A 91 -17.83 1.91 -6.12
N TYR A 92 -17.88 0.61 -5.83
CA TYR A 92 -16.71 -0.23 -5.65
C TYR A 92 -15.88 -0.22 -6.94
N GLY A 93 -14.64 0.27 -6.88
CA GLY A 93 -13.78 0.22 -8.05
C GLY A 93 -12.48 0.98 -7.95
N SER A 94 -12.41 2.12 -8.57
CA SER A 94 -11.16 2.83 -8.81
C SER A 94 -10.50 3.43 -7.56
N LEU A 95 -11.28 3.83 -6.55
CA LEU A 95 -10.76 4.37 -5.27
C LEU A 95 -10.59 3.30 -4.19
N ALA A 96 -11.23 2.15 -4.31
CA ALA A 96 -11.15 1.08 -3.30
C ALA A 96 -9.71 0.61 -3.01
N VAL A 97 -8.81 0.75 -3.98
CA VAL A 97 -7.40 0.39 -3.83
C VAL A 97 -6.71 1.33 -2.85
N ILE A 98 -6.85 2.63 -3.04
CA ILE A 98 -6.23 3.62 -2.17
C ILE A 98 -6.91 3.66 -0.79
N GLU A 99 -8.23 3.51 -0.73
CA GLU A 99 -8.98 3.43 0.52
C GLU A 99 -8.53 2.24 1.37
N ARG A 100 -8.37 1.07 0.75
CA ARG A 100 -7.83 -0.11 1.44
C ARG A 100 -6.39 0.11 1.90
N CYS A 101 -5.56 0.71 1.06
CA CYS A 101 -4.18 1.06 1.43
C CYS A 101 -4.16 1.98 2.65
N ILE A 102 -4.99 3.03 2.67
CA ILE A 102 -5.13 3.95 3.79
C ILE A 102 -5.59 3.23 5.06
N ARG A 103 -6.61 2.37 4.94
CA ARG A 103 -7.09 1.57 6.08
C ARG A 103 -5.99 0.67 6.62
N THR A 104 -5.24 0.02 5.75
CA THR A 104 -4.11 -0.84 6.11
C THR A 104 -3.01 -0.02 6.80
N LEU A 105 -2.63 1.14 6.26
CA LEU A 105 -1.68 2.06 6.88
C LEU A 105 -2.12 2.47 8.29
N LYS A 106 -3.40 2.82 8.46
CA LYS A 106 -3.93 3.17 9.77
C LYS A 106 -3.85 2.02 10.78
N ASN A 107 -4.18 0.82 10.38
CA ASN A 107 -4.24 -0.33 11.28
C ASN A 107 -2.86 -0.95 11.56
N GLU A 108 -1.97 -0.98 10.59
CA GLU A 108 -0.70 -1.68 10.67
C GLU A 108 0.48 -0.76 11.02
N CYS A 109 0.34 0.56 10.81
CA CYS A 109 1.39 1.53 11.14
C CYS A 109 0.92 2.50 12.21
N THR A 110 0.03 3.45 11.89
CA THR A 110 -0.21 4.59 12.77
C THR A 110 -0.86 4.24 14.10
N ARG A 111 -1.74 3.25 14.14
CA ARG A 111 -2.34 2.75 15.40
C ARG A 111 -1.39 1.87 16.21
N ARG A 112 -0.24 1.50 15.66
CA ARG A 112 0.80 0.72 16.33
C ARG A 112 1.93 1.59 16.89
N LEU A 113 1.95 2.87 16.55
CA LEU A 113 2.90 3.81 17.13
C LEU A 113 2.46 4.16 18.55
N ILE A 114 3.24 3.74 19.53
CA ILE A 114 3.02 4.08 20.95
C ILE A 114 3.32 5.57 21.15
N VAL A 115 4.41 6.05 20.55
CA VAL A 115 4.79 7.46 20.52
C VAL A 115 4.75 7.95 19.10
N VAL A 116 3.92 8.95 18.82
CA VAL A 116 3.81 9.55 17.50
C VAL A 116 4.92 10.59 17.32
N PRO A 117 5.74 10.48 16.27
CA PRO A 117 6.79 11.45 16.03
C PRO A 117 6.22 12.87 15.85
N TYR A 118 6.76 13.80 16.61
CA TYR A 118 6.40 15.22 16.51
C TYR A 118 7.11 15.94 15.36
N ARG A 119 8.34 15.53 15.02
CA ARG A 119 9.12 16.12 13.95
C ARG A 119 8.72 15.52 12.61
N LEU A 120 8.58 16.37 11.57
CA LEU A 120 8.20 15.94 10.22
C LEU A 120 9.14 14.87 9.68
N ALA A 121 10.46 15.09 9.78
CA ALA A 121 11.45 14.14 9.29
C ALA A 121 11.34 12.77 9.97
N ALA A 122 11.10 12.73 11.29
CA ALA A 122 10.93 11.47 12.00
C ALA A 122 9.63 10.76 11.59
N MET A 123 8.56 11.49 11.29
CA MET A 123 7.33 10.89 10.78
C MET A 123 7.47 10.39 9.34
N GLU A 124 8.22 11.12 8.50
CA GLU A 124 8.58 10.67 7.15
C GLU A 124 9.43 9.39 7.20
N GLU A 125 10.36 9.31 8.13
CA GLU A 125 11.17 8.12 8.34
C GLU A 125 10.32 6.91 8.74
N GLU A 126 9.39 7.05 9.70
CA GLU A 126 8.47 5.98 10.11
C GLU A 126 7.61 5.48 8.94
N PHE A 127 7.05 6.38 8.15
CA PHE A 127 6.34 5.99 6.95
C PHE A 127 7.26 5.35 5.90
N GLY A 128 8.49 5.83 5.78
CA GLY A 128 9.49 5.24 4.89
C GLY A 128 9.75 3.77 5.22
N PHE A 129 9.93 3.43 6.50
CA PHE A 129 10.10 2.06 6.96
C PHE A 129 8.86 1.21 6.70
N TYR A 130 7.68 1.74 7.04
CA TYR A 130 6.44 1.02 6.81
C TYR A 130 6.21 0.75 5.31
N PHE A 131 6.38 1.74 4.45
CA PHE A 131 6.15 1.56 3.01
C PHE A 131 7.19 0.68 2.34
N SER A 132 8.44 0.70 2.81
CA SER A 132 9.46 -0.24 2.37
C SER A 132 9.06 -1.68 2.72
N TRP A 133 8.64 -1.91 3.96
CA TRP A 133 8.14 -3.21 4.39
C TRP A 133 6.86 -3.61 3.64
N TYR A 134 5.91 -2.69 3.48
CA TYR A 134 4.67 -2.93 2.74
C TYR A 134 4.93 -3.40 1.30
N ASN A 135 5.89 -2.78 0.63
CA ASN A 135 6.23 -3.12 -0.75
C ASN A 135 7.01 -4.43 -0.87
N GLY A 136 8.01 -4.63 -0.02
CA GLY A 136 8.97 -5.73 -0.16
C GLY A 136 8.61 -7.00 0.61
N HIS A 137 7.84 -6.89 1.69
CA HIS A 137 7.63 -8.03 2.60
C HIS A 137 6.17 -8.38 2.85
N ARG A 138 5.25 -7.43 2.70
CA ARG A 138 3.86 -7.66 3.00
C ARG A 138 3.16 -8.44 1.88
N PRO A 139 2.65 -9.66 2.13
CA PRO A 139 1.89 -10.40 1.15
C PRO A 139 0.49 -9.80 0.95
N HIS A 140 0.01 -9.76 -0.27
CA HIS A 140 -1.29 -9.21 -0.60
C HIS A 140 -2.22 -10.25 -1.22
N THR A 141 -3.39 -10.43 -0.65
CA THR A 141 -4.40 -11.38 -1.13
C THR A 141 -4.78 -11.11 -2.59
N ARG A 142 -4.91 -9.83 -2.97
CA ARG A 142 -5.29 -9.47 -4.35
C ARG A 142 -4.28 -9.88 -5.39
N VAL A 143 -3.01 -9.92 -5.06
CA VAL A 143 -1.92 -10.41 -5.90
C VAL A 143 -1.49 -11.83 -5.50
N ARG A 144 -2.43 -12.58 -4.95
CA ARG A 144 -2.30 -14.00 -4.62
C ARG A 144 -1.11 -14.31 -3.70
N GLY A 145 -0.95 -13.48 -2.68
CA GLY A 145 0.08 -13.61 -1.66
C GLY A 145 1.47 -13.19 -2.12
N ALA A 146 1.62 -12.60 -3.31
CA ALA A 146 2.85 -11.93 -3.68
C ALA A 146 2.98 -10.59 -2.95
N THR A 147 4.19 -10.07 -2.88
CA THR A 147 4.44 -8.71 -2.43
C THR A 147 4.25 -7.73 -3.59
N PRO A 148 3.96 -6.45 -3.31
CA PRO A 148 3.87 -5.44 -4.36
C PRO A 148 5.11 -5.33 -5.24
N ASP A 149 6.31 -5.44 -4.66
CA ASP A 149 7.57 -5.38 -5.42
C ASP A 149 7.74 -6.57 -6.36
N GLU A 150 7.40 -7.78 -5.92
CA GLU A 150 7.46 -8.96 -6.77
C GLU A 150 6.62 -8.82 -8.05
N ILE A 151 5.46 -8.17 -7.95
CA ILE A 151 4.58 -7.92 -9.09
C ILE A 151 5.06 -6.73 -9.92
N TYR A 152 5.45 -5.64 -9.28
CA TYR A 152 5.87 -4.42 -9.95
C TYR A 152 7.12 -4.63 -10.81
N TYR A 153 8.11 -5.31 -10.26
CA TYR A 153 9.36 -5.64 -10.95
C TYR A 153 9.27 -6.93 -11.79
N ARG A 154 8.06 -7.53 -11.88
CA ARG A 154 7.81 -8.74 -12.67
C ARG A 154 8.65 -9.96 -12.24
N TRP A 155 9.11 -9.99 -10.99
CA TRP A 155 9.76 -11.19 -10.44
C TRP A 155 8.78 -12.34 -10.29
N ARG A 156 7.49 -12.02 -10.18
CA ARG A 156 6.39 -12.97 -10.23
C ARG A 156 5.30 -12.46 -11.18
N PRO A 157 4.67 -13.36 -11.95
CA PRO A 157 3.57 -12.96 -12.81
C PRO A 157 2.39 -12.44 -11.97
N ALA A 158 1.75 -11.36 -12.44
CA ALA A 158 0.58 -10.77 -11.77
C ALA A 158 -0.63 -11.73 -11.74
N ILE A 159 -0.70 -12.64 -12.72
CA ILE A 159 -1.72 -13.68 -12.81
C ILE A 159 -1.04 -15.00 -12.48
N ARG A 160 -1.29 -15.51 -11.27
CA ARG A 160 -0.86 -16.83 -10.83
C ARG A 160 -2.07 -17.70 -10.55
N ALA A 161 -1.92 -18.99 -10.73
CA ALA A 161 -2.86 -19.95 -10.13
C ALA A 161 -2.97 -19.71 -8.63
N PRO A 162 -4.15 -19.84 -8.01
CA PRO A 162 -4.29 -19.70 -6.58
C PRO A 162 -3.25 -20.55 -5.86
N ARG A 163 -2.57 -20.00 -4.84
CA ARG A 163 -1.66 -20.77 -4.01
C ARG A 163 -2.40 -21.83 -3.18
N PHE A 164 -3.70 -21.60 -3.02
CA PHE A 164 -4.59 -22.46 -2.25
C PHE A 164 -5.61 -23.07 -3.21
N GLU A 165 -5.92 -24.32 -3.00
CA GLU A 165 -7.01 -24.94 -3.70
C GLU A 165 -8.32 -24.18 -3.45
N PRO A 166 -9.26 -24.17 -4.42
CA PRO A 166 -10.57 -23.58 -4.22
C PRO A 166 -11.18 -24.19 -2.96
N ARG A 167 -11.71 -23.37 -2.08
CA ARG A 167 -12.41 -23.86 -0.89
C ARG A 167 -13.53 -24.79 -1.36
N PRO A 168 -13.61 -26.02 -0.88
CA PRO A 168 -14.78 -26.82 -1.11
C PRO A 168 -16.01 -26.08 -0.60
N ARG A 169 -17.16 -26.25 -1.23
CA ARG A 169 -18.41 -25.65 -0.77
C ARG A 169 -18.69 -26.16 0.64
N TRP A 170 -18.57 -25.27 1.61
CA TRP A 170 -18.88 -25.59 2.98
C TRP A 170 -20.37 -25.78 3.14
N PRO A 171 -20.82 -26.83 3.84
CA PRO A 171 -22.18 -26.85 4.33
C PRO A 171 -22.34 -25.65 5.25
N ARG A 172 -23.30 -24.77 4.99
CA ARG A 172 -23.71 -23.76 5.97
C ARG A 172 -24.18 -24.50 7.22
N PRO A 173 -23.75 -24.14 8.46
CA PRO A 173 -23.38 -22.80 8.87
C PRO A 173 -22.05 -22.72 9.67
N SER A 174 -20.94 -23.14 9.19
CA SER A 174 -19.70 -22.97 9.97
C SER A 174 -18.79 -21.91 9.34
N PRO A 175 -18.81 -20.64 9.82
CA PRO A 175 -17.96 -19.60 9.27
C PRO A 175 -16.49 -19.73 9.66
N CYS A 176 -16.16 -20.58 10.63
CA CYS A 176 -14.83 -20.65 11.22
C CYS A 176 -13.92 -21.74 10.66
N ALA A 177 -14.46 -22.70 9.93
CA ALA A 177 -13.65 -23.76 9.36
C ALA A 177 -13.06 -23.32 8.03
N SER A 178 -11.83 -22.89 8.03
CA SER A 178 -11.04 -22.71 6.80
C SER A 178 -10.47 -24.08 6.40
N PRO A 179 -10.63 -24.51 5.13
CA PRO A 179 -9.93 -25.70 4.66
C PRO A 179 -8.44 -25.48 4.87
N GLN A 180 -7.79 -26.42 5.52
CA GLN A 180 -6.35 -26.40 5.63
C GLN A 180 -5.76 -26.60 4.24
N THR A 181 -4.74 -25.81 3.93
CA THR A 181 -4.00 -25.98 2.70
C THR A 181 -3.29 -27.32 2.74
N ILE A 182 -3.54 -28.18 1.77
CA ILE A 182 -2.73 -29.39 1.60
C ILE A 182 -1.35 -28.92 1.17
N VAL A 183 -0.41 -28.97 2.09
CA VAL A 183 1.00 -28.72 1.78
C VAL A 183 1.52 -29.98 1.09
N ARG A 184 1.65 -29.93 -0.23
CA ARG A 184 2.37 -30.95 -0.98
C ARG A 184 3.87 -30.74 -0.74
N GLY A 185 4.45 -31.52 0.13
CA GLY A 185 5.86 -31.58 0.44
C GLY A 185 6.29 -33.01 0.72
N GLN A 186 7.58 -33.26 0.77
CA GLN A 186 8.07 -34.56 1.23
C GLN A 186 7.69 -34.72 2.71
N PRO A 187 7.02 -35.83 3.10
CA PRO A 187 6.75 -36.12 4.49
C PRO A 187 8.06 -36.13 5.28
N GLY A 188 8.11 -35.42 6.40
CA GLY A 188 9.28 -35.35 7.26
C GLY A 188 10.32 -34.27 6.90
N GLY A 189 10.09 -33.46 5.87
CA GLY A 189 10.94 -32.30 5.58
C GLY A 189 10.90 -31.28 6.73
N LYS A 190 12.08 -30.93 7.25
CA LYS A 190 12.22 -29.87 8.23
C LYS A 190 12.33 -28.51 7.52
N LEU A 191 11.67 -27.51 8.06
CA LEU A 191 11.70 -26.13 7.54
C LEU A 191 12.15 -25.19 8.66
N ASP A 192 13.13 -24.36 8.33
CA ASP A 192 13.55 -23.27 9.22
C ASP A 192 12.71 -22.03 8.93
N LEU A 193 12.09 -21.52 9.98
CA LEU A 193 11.36 -20.27 9.96
C LEU A 193 12.21 -19.18 10.59
N VAL A 194 12.69 -18.26 9.77
CA VAL A 194 13.45 -17.10 10.25
C VAL A 194 12.57 -15.87 10.23
N VAL A 195 12.34 -15.28 11.40
CA VAL A 195 11.60 -14.02 11.53
C VAL A 195 12.59 -12.90 11.84
N ARG A 196 12.63 -11.91 10.97
CA ARG A 196 13.38 -10.67 11.17
C ARG A 196 12.42 -9.51 11.27
N TYR A 197 12.82 -8.44 11.93
CA TYR A 197 12.00 -7.24 12.06
C TYR A 197 12.67 -6.08 11.35
N GLN A 198 11.93 -5.39 10.47
CA GLN A 198 12.43 -4.25 9.71
C GLN A 198 12.96 -3.18 10.68
N ARG A 199 14.30 -3.00 10.72
CA ARG A 199 14.97 -2.07 11.62
C ARG A 199 14.52 -2.16 13.10
N GLY A 200 14.34 -3.37 13.60
CA GLY A 200 13.94 -3.63 14.98
C GLY A 200 12.45 -3.39 15.30
N ARG A 201 11.62 -3.00 14.31
CA ARG A 201 10.20 -2.73 14.52
C ARG A 201 9.39 -4.02 14.54
N ARG A 202 8.96 -4.46 15.71
CA ARG A 202 8.22 -5.71 15.90
C ARG A 202 6.89 -5.80 15.11
N HIS A 203 6.31 -4.68 14.74
CA HIS A 203 5.09 -4.65 13.92
C HIS A 203 5.34 -4.77 12.41
N LEU A 204 6.61 -4.89 11.99
CA LEU A 204 7.01 -5.06 10.59
C LEU A 204 7.84 -6.37 10.43
N PRO A 205 7.22 -7.55 10.60
CA PRO A 205 7.93 -8.81 10.48
C PRO A 205 8.23 -9.16 9.02
N ALA A 206 9.44 -9.58 8.75
CA ALA A 206 9.84 -10.23 7.50
C ALA A 206 10.12 -11.70 7.78
N VAL A 207 9.30 -12.58 7.19
CA VAL A 207 9.37 -14.02 7.41
C VAL A 207 10.03 -14.68 6.22
N THR A 208 11.07 -15.46 6.47
CA THR A 208 11.73 -16.28 5.48
C THR A 208 11.60 -17.75 5.88
N ILE A 209 11.17 -18.60 4.95
CA ILE A 209 11.08 -20.04 5.13
C ILE A 209 12.15 -20.66 4.24
N ARG A 210 12.97 -21.51 4.81
CA ARG A 210 14.04 -22.23 4.10
C ARG A 210 13.92 -23.73 4.42
N PRO A 211 14.35 -24.63 3.52
CA PRO A 211 14.60 -26.01 3.92
C PRO A 211 15.63 -25.99 5.02
N ALA A 212 15.40 -26.77 6.08
CA ALA A 212 16.45 -27.01 7.08
C ALA A 212 17.53 -27.88 6.47
N ALA A 213 18.78 -27.57 6.80
CA ALA A 213 19.90 -28.36 6.36
C ALA A 213 19.90 -29.74 7.01
#